data_137c0183839a049c9368d8dd06a27529
#
_entry.id   137c0183839a049c9368d8dd06a27529
#
_cell.length_a   1.000
_cell.length_b   1.000
_cell.length_c   1.000
_cell.angle_alpha   90.00
_cell.angle_beta   90.00
_cell.angle_gamma   90.00
#
_symmetry.space_group_name_H-M   'P 1'
#
loop_
_entity.id
_entity.type
_entity.pdbx_description
1 polymer ?
#
loop_
_entity_poly.entity_id
_entity_poly.type
_entity_poly.pdbx_seq_one_letter_code
_entity_poly.pdbx_strand_id
1 'polypeptide(L)'
;MSLDQYIDNINKRYKLGNATEHTFRGDLQQLLESLVPTIRATNEPKRQSCGAPDYILTKKDVPVGFIEAKDIGDKDLEGAKKTGNKEQFDRYKASLNNLIFTDYLDFHLYIDGIYITKIAIAEIQNGTIVPLPNNFEIFDSTSLPV
;
A
#
# COMPACT_ATOMS: atom_id res chain seq x y z
N MET A 1 -13.09 -5.36 8.48
CA MET A 1 -13.19 -4.04 7.78
C MET A 1 -13.45 -4.25 6.31
N SER A 2 -14.42 -3.56 5.75
CA SER A 2 -14.68 -3.56 4.31
C SER A 2 -13.89 -2.48 3.61
N LEU A 3 -13.81 -2.55 2.27
CA LEU A 3 -13.17 -1.48 1.49
C LEU A 3 -13.89 -0.15 1.67
N ASP A 4 -15.23 -0.14 1.74
CA ASP A 4 -15.99 1.08 2.00
C ASP A 4 -15.67 1.69 3.36
N GLN A 5 -15.55 0.87 4.40
CA GLN A 5 -15.16 1.34 5.73
C GLN A 5 -13.75 1.90 5.74
N TYR A 6 -12.82 1.23 5.06
CA TYR A 6 -11.44 1.68 4.93
C TYR A 6 -11.39 3.06 4.27
N ILE A 7 -12.07 3.22 3.14
CA ILE A 7 -12.06 4.49 2.39
C ILE A 7 -12.71 5.60 3.21
N ASP A 8 -13.80 5.31 3.92
CA ASP A 8 -14.45 6.29 4.80
C ASP A 8 -13.51 6.75 5.91
N ASN A 9 -12.79 5.83 6.55
CA ASN A 9 -11.82 6.16 7.58
C ASN A 9 -10.67 7.01 7.03
N ILE A 10 -10.13 6.63 5.87
CA ILE A 10 -9.06 7.39 5.20
C ILE A 10 -9.55 8.81 4.88
N ASN A 11 -10.76 8.94 4.35
CA ASN A 11 -11.32 10.25 4.00
C ASN A 11 -11.52 11.14 5.22
N LYS A 12 -12.02 10.60 6.33
CA LYS A 12 -12.19 11.35 7.57
C LYS A 12 -10.86 11.91 8.08
N ARG A 13 -9.82 11.09 8.09
CA ARG A 13 -8.48 11.53 8.51
C ARG A 13 -7.89 12.55 7.54
N TYR A 14 -8.06 12.32 6.24
CA TYR A 14 -7.55 13.20 5.19
C TYR A 14 -8.15 14.60 5.30
N LYS A 15 -9.45 14.70 5.56
CA LYS A 15 -10.15 15.98 5.68
C LYS A 15 -9.75 16.81 6.90
N LEU A 16 -9.15 16.21 7.90
CA LEU A 16 -8.63 16.95 9.05
C LEU A 16 -7.46 17.86 8.69
N GLY A 17 -6.78 17.59 7.57
CA GLY A 17 -5.71 18.44 7.04
C GLY A 17 -4.38 18.35 7.76
N ASN A 18 -4.25 17.46 8.75
CA ASN A 18 -3.02 17.28 9.53
C ASN A 18 -2.43 15.88 9.38
N ALA A 19 -2.88 15.13 8.38
CA ALA A 19 -2.45 13.76 8.16
C ALA A 19 -1.10 13.69 7.45
N THR A 20 -0.29 12.68 7.82
CA THR A 20 0.95 12.30 7.14
C THR A 20 0.81 10.87 6.63
N GLU A 21 1.83 10.34 5.95
CA GLU A 21 1.83 8.94 5.53
C GLU A 21 1.66 7.97 6.71
N HIS A 22 2.10 8.35 7.91
CA HIS A 22 1.97 7.53 9.12
C HIS A 22 0.55 7.46 9.65
N THR A 23 -0.28 8.48 9.39
CA THR A 23 -1.64 8.59 9.93
C THR A 23 -2.54 7.44 9.49
N PHE A 24 -2.33 6.93 8.28
CA PHE A 24 -3.20 5.93 7.65
C PHE A 24 -2.73 4.49 7.84
N ARG A 25 -1.58 4.27 8.48
CA ARG A 25 -0.95 2.94 8.56
C ARG A 25 -1.80 1.90 9.27
N GLY A 26 -2.48 2.29 10.35
CA GLY A 26 -3.35 1.39 11.09
C GLY A 26 -4.57 0.96 10.29
N ASP A 27 -5.14 1.87 9.51
CA ASP A 27 -6.30 1.56 8.67
C ASP A 27 -5.93 0.55 7.58
N LEU A 28 -4.78 0.73 6.93
CA LEU A 28 -4.32 -0.22 5.90
C LEU A 28 -4.02 -1.58 6.51
N GLN A 29 -3.38 -1.63 7.68
CA GLN A 29 -3.12 -2.88 8.39
C GLN A 29 -4.40 -3.66 8.64
N GLN A 30 -5.43 -3.00 9.16
CA GLN A 30 -6.72 -3.62 9.42
C GLN A 30 -7.39 -4.13 8.14
N LEU A 31 -7.32 -3.35 7.06
CA LEU A 31 -7.86 -3.76 5.78
C LEU A 31 -7.21 -5.04 5.28
N LEU A 32 -5.88 -5.08 5.25
CA LEU A 32 -5.13 -6.23 4.72
C LEU A 32 -5.43 -7.50 5.51
N GLU A 33 -5.44 -7.43 6.84
CA GLU A 33 -5.74 -8.56 7.70
C GLU A 33 -7.21 -9.01 7.61
N SER A 34 -8.12 -8.09 7.27
CA SER A 34 -9.52 -8.42 7.02
C SER A 34 -9.74 -9.12 5.68
N LEU A 35 -9.01 -8.70 4.63
CA LEU A 35 -9.13 -9.30 3.30
C LEU A 35 -8.48 -10.68 3.23
N VAL A 36 -7.37 -10.88 3.92
CA VAL A 36 -6.66 -12.15 3.95
C VAL A 36 -6.40 -12.54 5.41
N PRO A 37 -7.36 -13.22 6.06
CA PRO A 37 -7.25 -13.52 7.50
C PRO A 37 -6.07 -14.39 7.90
N THR A 38 -5.42 -15.04 6.95
CA THR A 38 -4.25 -15.89 7.20
C THR A 38 -2.93 -15.12 7.29
N ILE A 39 -2.94 -13.83 6.94
CA ILE A 39 -1.72 -13.00 7.02
C ILE A 39 -1.74 -12.06 8.21
N ARG A 40 -0.54 -11.66 8.62
CA ARG A 40 -0.31 -10.55 9.56
C ARG A 40 0.42 -9.45 8.82
N ALA A 41 0.00 -8.20 9.02
CA ALA A 41 0.66 -7.03 8.48
C ALA A 41 1.36 -6.31 9.65
N THR A 42 2.68 -6.40 9.70
CA THR A 42 3.48 -5.72 10.72
C THR A 42 3.91 -4.37 10.19
N ASN A 43 3.45 -3.33 10.87
CA ASN A 43 3.80 -1.94 10.60
C ASN A 43 5.15 -1.64 11.24
N GLU A 44 6.03 -0.92 10.53
CA GLU A 44 7.38 -0.58 10.99
C GLU A 44 8.19 -1.82 11.42
N PRO A 45 8.37 -2.82 10.53
CA PRO A 45 9.12 -4.02 10.89
C PRO A 45 10.60 -3.73 11.06
N LYS A 46 11.35 -4.73 11.53
CA LYS A 46 12.81 -4.65 11.59
C LYS A 46 13.39 -4.34 10.21
N ARG A 47 14.47 -3.56 10.18
CA ARG A 47 15.14 -3.17 8.94
C ARG A 47 15.63 -4.39 8.18
N GLN A 48 15.32 -4.43 6.88
CA GLN A 48 15.85 -5.40 5.94
C GLN A 48 17.19 -4.90 5.36
N SER A 49 17.92 -5.76 4.66
CA SER A 49 19.19 -5.37 4.03
C SER A 49 19.02 -4.24 3.00
N CYS A 50 17.89 -4.16 2.33
CA CYS A 50 17.57 -3.11 1.35
C CYS A 50 17.00 -1.83 1.98
N GLY A 51 16.76 -1.83 3.30
CA GLY A 51 16.10 -0.74 4.02
C GLY A 51 14.97 -1.25 4.89
N ALA A 52 14.09 -0.35 5.32
CA ALA A 52 12.94 -0.67 6.17
C ALA A 52 11.65 -0.35 5.43
N PRO A 53 11.02 -1.31 4.71
CA PRO A 53 9.70 -1.11 4.15
C PRO A 53 8.68 -0.84 5.27
N ASP A 54 7.62 -0.13 4.95
CA ASP A 54 6.64 0.28 5.98
C ASP A 54 5.89 -0.91 6.58
N TYR A 55 5.68 -1.97 5.80
CA TYR A 55 5.02 -3.18 6.27
C TYR A 55 5.74 -4.42 5.79
N ILE A 56 5.72 -5.45 6.64
CA ILE A 56 6.01 -6.82 6.23
C ILE A 56 4.74 -7.66 6.40
N LEU A 57 4.41 -8.43 5.37
CA LEU A 57 3.28 -9.35 5.40
C LEU A 57 3.81 -10.75 5.66
N THR A 58 3.27 -11.41 6.70
CA THR A 58 3.70 -12.77 7.07
C THR A 58 2.52 -13.72 7.05
N LYS A 59 2.80 -14.98 6.71
CA LYS A 59 1.87 -16.08 6.80
C LYS A 59 2.55 -17.22 7.56
N LYS A 60 1.99 -17.60 8.71
CA LYS A 60 2.62 -18.57 9.62
C LYS A 60 4.09 -18.20 9.93
N ASP A 61 4.29 -16.93 10.24
CA ASP A 61 5.59 -16.33 10.57
C ASP A 61 6.62 -16.32 9.43
N VAL A 62 6.21 -16.63 8.20
CA VAL A 62 7.07 -16.57 7.01
C VAL A 62 6.73 -15.31 6.22
N PRO A 63 7.71 -14.45 5.89
CA PRO A 63 7.46 -13.29 5.05
C PRO A 63 6.95 -13.70 3.67
N VAL A 64 5.83 -13.11 3.24
CA VAL A 64 5.22 -13.37 1.93
C VAL A 64 5.08 -12.10 1.09
N GLY A 65 5.26 -10.93 1.68
CA GLY A 65 5.18 -9.68 0.92
C GLY A 65 5.60 -8.48 1.74
N PHE A 66 5.79 -7.36 1.04
CA PHE A 66 6.25 -6.09 1.61
C PHE A 66 5.46 -4.95 1.01
N ILE A 67 5.24 -3.90 1.81
CA ILE A 67 4.52 -2.71 1.35
C ILE A 67 5.33 -1.46 1.73
N GLU A 68 5.47 -0.57 0.76
CA GLU A 68 5.98 0.77 0.96
C GLU A 68 4.88 1.77 0.68
N ALA A 69 4.54 2.59 1.67
CA ALA A 69 3.46 3.57 1.58
C ALA A 69 4.04 4.98 1.48
N LYS A 70 3.38 5.81 0.68
CA LYS A 70 3.70 7.21 0.50
C LYS A 70 2.49 8.08 0.86
N ASP A 71 2.67 9.39 0.90
CA ASP A 71 1.57 10.32 1.14
C ASP A 71 0.47 10.17 0.10
N ILE A 72 -0.77 10.34 0.53
CA ILE A 72 -1.91 10.32 -0.38
C ILE A 72 -1.71 11.37 -1.47
N GLY A 73 -1.83 10.93 -2.72
CA GLY A 73 -1.64 11.78 -3.89
C GLY A 73 -0.19 11.97 -4.30
N ASP A 74 0.73 11.11 -3.82
CA ASP A 74 2.13 11.15 -4.24
C ASP A 74 2.22 11.05 -5.77
N LYS A 75 2.89 12.03 -6.39
CA LYS A 75 2.95 12.14 -7.85
C LYS A 75 4.04 11.27 -8.49
N ASP A 76 4.82 10.59 -7.68
CA ASP A 76 5.91 9.72 -8.14
C ASP A 76 5.81 8.32 -7.55
N LEU A 77 4.59 7.80 -7.39
CA LEU A 77 4.37 6.47 -6.84
C LEU A 77 5.00 5.37 -7.72
N GLU A 78 5.20 5.65 -9.01
CA GLU A 78 5.85 4.73 -9.93
C GLU A 78 7.38 4.75 -9.81
N GLY A 79 7.95 5.73 -9.11
CA GLY A 79 9.41 5.88 -8.96
C GLY A 79 10.11 6.20 -10.28
N ALA A 80 9.41 6.85 -11.21
CA ALA A 80 9.94 7.15 -12.54
C ALA A 80 10.77 8.44 -12.57
N LYS A 81 10.52 9.36 -11.66
CA LYS A 81 11.21 10.63 -11.59
C LYS A 81 12.51 10.47 -10.80
N LYS A 82 13.49 11.33 -11.09
CA LYS A 82 14.75 11.35 -10.34
C LYS A 82 14.55 12.02 -8.98
N THR A 83 13.92 11.29 -8.06
CA THR A 83 13.60 11.72 -6.70
C THR A 83 14.14 10.67 -5.72
N GLY A 84 14.03 10.94 -4.42
CA GLY A 84 14.33 9.96 -3.39
C GLY A 84 13.48 8.70 -3.51
N ASN A 85 12.25 8.82 -4.04
CA ASN A 85 11.38 7.67 -4.28
C ASN A 85 12.00 6.69 -5.28
N LYS A 86 12.55 7.20 -6.39
CA LYS A 86 13.13 6.33 -7.42
C LYS A 86 14.25 5.45 -6.86
N GLU A 87 15.18 6.04 -6.13
CA GLU A 87 16.31 5.31 -5.55
C GLU A 87 15.83 4.24 -4.56
N GLN A 88 14.92 4.60 -3.67
CA GLN A 88 14.35 3.70 -2.68
C GLN A 88 13.57 2.56 -3.36
N PHE A 89 12.73 2.88 -4.34
CA PHE A 89 11.94 1.89 -5.07
C PHE A 89 12.82 0.92 -5.86
N ASP A 90 13.87 1.42 -6.49
CA ASP A 90 14.81 0.57 -7.24
C ASP A 90 15.50 -0.44 -6.31
N ARG A 91 15.89 -0.01 -5.11
CA ARG A 91 16.47 -0.92 -4.10
C ARG A 91 15.49 -1.99 -3.67
N TYR A 92 14.24 -1.61 -3.40
CA TYR A 92 13.22 -2.56 -2.97
C TYR A 92 12.87 -3.55 -4.07
N LYS A 93 12.72 -3.09 -5.33
CA LYS A 93 12.45 -3.97 -6.47
C LYS A 93 13.56 -5.01 -6.67
N ALA A 94 14.80 -4.62 -6.42
CA ALA A 94 15.96 -5.52 -6.58
C ALA A 94 16.05 -6.58 -5.48
N SER A 95 15.44 -6.35 -4.31
CA SER A 95 15.68 -7.16 -3.11
C SER A 95 14.44 -7.89 -2.59
N LEU A 96 13.23 -7.42 -2.91
CA LEU A 96 11.98 -7.94 -2.33
C LEU A 96 11.15 -8.64 -3.41
N ASN A 97 10.70 -9.87 -3.10
CA ASN A 97 10.02 -10.70 -4.07
C ASN A 97 8.61 -10.22 -4.42
N ASN A 98 7.80 -9.94 -3.40
CA ASN A 98 6.43 -9.46 -3.56
C ASN A 98 6.33 -8.09 -2.91
N LEU A 99 6.13 -7.07 -3.73
CA LEU A 99 6.23 -5.70 -3.29
C LEU A 99 5.05 -4.89 -3.78
N ILE A 100 4.44 -4.13 -2.88
CA ILE A 100 3.37 -3.20 -3.19
C ILE A 100 3.84 -1.79 -2.84
N PHE A 101 3.78 -0.88 -3.80
CA PHE A 101 3.87 0.56 -3.56
C PHE A 101 2.47 1.12 -3.51
N THR A 102 2.16 1.95 -2.53
CA THR A 102 0.83 2.52 -2.36
C THR A 102 0.87 3.93 -1.78
N ASP A 103 -0.13 4.73 -2.14
CA ASP A 103 -0.47 5.97 -1.46
C ASP A 103 -1.77 5.83 -0.66
N TYR A 104 -2.12 4.59 -0.26
CA TYR A 104 -3.35 4.19 0.43
C TYR A 104 -4.60 4.15 -0.45
N LEU A 105 -4.57 4.72 -1.67
CA LEU A 105 -5.68 4.74 -2.63
C LEU A 105 -5.38 3.93 -3.89
N ASP A 106 -4.15 4.00 -4.36
CA ASP A 106 -3.63 3.32 -5.54
C ASP A 106 -2.58 2.30 -5.09
N PHE A 107 -2.61 1.10 -5.67
CA PHE A 107 -1.74 0.00 -5.27
C PHE A 107 -1.03 -0.55 -6.49
N HIS A 108 0.30 -0.50 -6.48
CA HIS A 108 1.17 -0.97 -7.57
C HIS A 108 1.87 -2.24 -7.12
N LEU A 109 1.61 -3.36 -7.81
CA LEU A 109 2.18 -4.66 -7.49
C LEU A 109 3.39 -4.99 -8.36
N TYR A 110 4.48 -5.38 -7.71
CA TYR A 110 5.69 -5.90 -8.35
C TYR A 110 5.99 -7.29 -7.82
N ILE A 111 6.38 -8.21 -8.72
CA ILE A 111 6.84 -9.55 -8.35
C ILE A 111 8.23 -9.73 -8.94
N ASP A 112 9.21 -10.05 -8.08
CA ASP A 112 10.62 -10.19 -8.45
C ASP A 112 11.15 -8.99 -9.25
N GLY A 113 10.73 -7.78 -8.84
CA GLY A 113 11.13 -6.53 -9.48
C GLY A 113 10.38 -6.17 -10.75
N ILE A 114 9.46 -7.02 -11.19
CA ILE A 114 8.71 -6.82 -12.43
C ILE A 114 7.33 -6.27 -12.11
N TYR A 115 6.96 -5.17 -12.78
CA TYR A 115 5.63 -4.58 -12.66
C TYR A 115 4.56 -5.56 -13.15
N ILE A 116 3.54 -5.78 -12.33
CA ILE A 116 2.43 -6.69 -12.65
C ILE A 116 1.15 -5.92 -12.97
N THR A 117 0.69 -5.07 -12.03
CA THR A 117 -0.55 -4.32 -12.19
C THR A 117 -0.62 -3.16 -11.21
N LYS A 118 -1.52 -2.23 -11.49
CA LYS A 118 -1.91 -1.20 -10.53
C LYS A 118 -3.43 -1.12 -10.44
N ILE A 119 -3.95 -0.92 -9.24
CA ILE A 119 -5.38 -0.84 -9.00
C ILE A 119 -5.64 0.28 -8.01
N ALA A 120 -6.45 1.27 -8.42
CA ALA A 120 -6.93 2.33 -7.54
C ALA A 120 -8.29 1.94 -6.98
N ILE A 121 -8.46 2.01 -5.65
CA ILE A 121 -9.75 1.74 -4.99
C ILE A 121 -10.50 3.02 -4.66
N ALA A 122 -9.83 4.15 -4.74
CA ALA A 122 -10.40 5.47 -4.48
C ALA A 122 -9.58 6.52 -5.20
N GLU A 123 -10.14 7.71 -5.33
CA GLU A 123 -9.44 8.87 -5.93
C GLU A 123 -9.82 10.15 -5.21
N ILE A 124 -9.00 11.19 -5.37
CA ILE A 124 -9.27 12.50 -4.80
C ILE A 124 -10.09 13.32 -5.79
N GLN A 125 -11.26 13.78 -5.36
CA GLN A 125 -12.12 14.70 -6.12
C GLN A 125 -12.46 15.89 -5.22
N ASN A 126 -12.01 17.08 -5.60
CA ASN A 126 -12.29 18.33 -4.87
C ASN A 126 -11.96 18.23 -3.36
N GLY A 127 -10.80 17.66 -3.03
CA GLY A 127 -10.35 17.51 -1.65
C GLY A 127 -11.06 16.41 -0.85
N THR A 128 -11.85 15.59 -1.52
CA THR A 128 -12.57 14.45 -0.91
C THR A 128 -12.09 13.15 -1.55
N ILE A 129 -11.90 12.13 -0.73
CA ILE A 129 -11.55 10.79 -1.23
C ILE A 129 -12.84 10.06 -1.57
N VAL A 130 -12.98 9.69 -2.84
CA VAL A 130 -14.19 9.08 -3.40
C VAL A 130 -13.90 7.65 -3.81
N PRO A 131 -14.72 6.67 -3.39
CA PRO A 131 -14.49 5.27 -3.74
C PRO A 131 -14.66 5.00 -5.23
N LEU A 132 -13.94 3.99 -5.73
CA LEU A 132 -14.04 3.46 -7.08
C LEU A 132 -14.55 2.01 -7.00
N PRO A 133 -15.86 1.80 -6.76
CA PRO A 133 -16.39 0.47 -6.42
C PRO A 133 -16.19 -0.58 -7.51
N ASN A 134 -16.09 -0.16 -8.78
CA ASN A 134 -15.88 -1.08 -9.90
C ASN A 134 -14.54 -1.82 -9.82
N ASN A 135 -13.59 -1.29 -9.03
CA ASN A 135 -12.26 -1.88 -8.87
C ASN A 135 -12.14 -2.78 -7.63
N PHE A 136 -13.18 -2.82 -6.77
CA PHE A 136 -13.08 -3.53 -5.49
C PHE A 136 -12.90 -5.03 -5.66
N GLU A 137 -13.64 -5.65 -6.55
CA GLU A 137 -13.54 -7.09 -6.80
C GLU A 137 -12.17 -7.47 -7.37
N ILE A 138 -11.66 -6.66 -8.29
CA ILE A 138 -10.32 -6.86 -8.86
C ILE A 138 -9.27 -6.71 -7.77
N PHE A 139 -9.39 -5.72 -6.90
CA PHE A 139 -8.47 -5.51 -5.79
C PHE A 139 -8.44 -6.73 -4.86
N ASP A 140 -9.61 -7.24 -4.47
CA ASP A 140 -9.72 -8.41 -3.58
C ASP A 140 -9.05 -9.66 -4.16
N SER A 141 -9.09 -9.83 -5.48
CA SER A 141 -8.60 -11.05 -6.14
C SER A 141 -7.14 -10.99 -6.56
N THR A 142 -6.54 -9.81 -6.74
CA THR A 142 -5.22 -9.67 -7.36
C THR A 142 -4.17 -8.91 -6.58
N SER A 143 -4.55 -8.08 -5.60
CA SER A 143 -3.63 -7.13 -4.98
C SER A 143 -2.71 -7.71 -3.93
N LEU A 144 -3.04 -8.86 -3.36
CA LEU A 144 -2.21 -9.50 -2.34
C LEU A 144 -1.68 -10.83 -2.88
N PRO A 145 -0.37 -10.92 -3.13
CA PRO A 145 0.26 -12.13 -3.68
C PRO A 145 0.50 -13.19 -2.59
N VAL A 146 -0.56 -13.60 -1.92
CA VAL A 146 -0.47 -14.55 -0.80
C VAL A 146 -1.34 -15.77 -1.00
#